data_25c8d6107714c2318b1c8d01e8086b60
#
_entry.id   25c8d6107714c2318b1c8d01e8086b60
#
_cell.length_a   1.000
_cell.length_b   1.000
_cell.length_c   1.000
_cell.angle_alpha   90.00
_cell.angle_beta   90.00
_cell.angle_gamma   90.00
#
_symmetry.space_group_name_H-M   'P 1'
#
loop_
_entity.id
_entity.type
_entity.pdbx_description
1 polymer ?
#
loop_
_entity_poly.entity_id
_entity_poly.type
_entity_poly.pdbx_seq_one_letter_code
_entity_poly.pdbx_strand_id
1 'polypeptide(L)'
;MAAVIPVRNRQHHTLAILQQLQVQSQALAIPLQIIVVDDGSTDGTPALIKAQFPQVHLLAGDGNLWWTGAIAQGMQYAVEQLASDYIVWLNDDITLADDFARKLQQVCQQNYAQKAIIGGIVREQTHLDWVVYGGVLNSQLINSLEQFQDQATLDVHTLNGNIVVMPAQLVRDIGLPDAKRFRHYGGDYEYICRARVKGYKIRLTRELQSTTDFQIADVKRHMPLWLQAYLSPSWASKRQVLQQLTNLKSPQNVQHMVNSIYRDRPTIPRWKYLIFYLRKVTKLLLHEFVPTRIRQQRAVDYLQQHNVPKAIADKILSGQKL
;
A
#
# COMPACT_ATOMS: atom_id res chain seq x y z
N MET A 1 -3.07 -21.74 -0.99
CA MET A 1 -2.76 -20.29 -0.87
C MET A 1 -3.94 -19.52 -1.44
N ALA A 2 -4.30 -18.36 -0.87
CA ALA A 2 -5.37 -17.49 -1.39
C ALA A 2 -4.84 -16.06 -1.59
N ALA A 3 -4.95 -15.55 -2.81
CA ALA A 3 -4.65 -14.16 -3.14
C ALA A 3 -5.93 -13.32 -3.01
N VAL A 4 -5.87 -12.24 -2.24
CA VAL A 4 -6.97 -11.30 -2.02
C VAL A 4 -6.66 -10.00 -2.74
N ILE A 5 -7.54 -9.61 -3.66
CA ILE A 5 -7.40 -8.44 -4.54
C ILE A 5 -8.61 -7.51 -4.32
N PRO A 6 -8.43 -6.36 -3.65
CA PRO A 6 -9.49 -5.37 -3.48
C PRO A 6 -9.64 -4.54 -4.75
N VAL A 7 -10.88 -4.36 -5.22
CA VAL A 7 -11.16 -3.71 -6.50
C VAL A 7 -12.33 -2.74 -6.38
N ARG A 8 -12.25 -1.60 -7.10
CA ARG A 8 -13.38 -0.71 -7.33
C ARG A 8 -13.16 0.17 -8.55
N ASN A 9 -14.00 0.02 -9.61
CA ASN A 9 -13.94 0.81 -10.84
C ASN A 9 -12.52 0.84 -11.46
N ARG A 10 -11.91 -0.35 -11.63
CA ARG A 10 -10.54 -0.52 -12.12
C ARG A 10 -10.45 -1.69 -13.11
N GLN A 11 -11.45 -1.79 -14.01
CA GLN A 11 -11.61 -2.88 -14.95
C GLN A 11 -10.29 -3.30 -15.62
N HIS A 12 -9.60 -2.35 -16.25
CA HIS A 12 -8.37 -2.62 -16.99
C HIS A 12 -7.28 -3.26 -16.12
N HIS A 13 -7.00 -2.67 -14.95
CA HIS A 13 -5.98 -3.19 -14.02
C HIS A 13 -6.37 -4.58 -13.48
N THR A 14 -7.63 -4.72 -13.08
CA THR A 14 -8.15 -5.98 -12.53
C THR A 14 -8.02 -7.13 -13.54
N LEU A 15 -8.45 -6.91 -14.79
CA LEU A 15 -8.34 -7.95 -15.81
C LEU A 15 -6.87 -8.28 -16.14
N ALA A 16 -5.99 -7.28 -16.16
CA ALA A 16 -4.57 -7.46 -16.43
C ALA A 16 -3.88 -8.34 -15.36
N ILE A 17 -4.12 -8.07 -14.07
CA ILE A 17 -3.51 -8.89 -13.01
C ILE A 17 -4.10 -10.30 -12.96
N LEU A 18 -5.42 -10.44 -13.20
CA LEU A 18 -6.06 -11.76 -13.26
C LEU A 18 -5.50 -12.62 -14.39
N GLN A 19 -5.26 -12.04 -15.56
CA GLN A 19 -4.63 -12.72 -16.69
C GLN A 19 -3.20 -13.19 -16.32
N GLN A 20 -2.39 -12.34 -15.69
CA GLN A 20 -1.05 -12.70 -15.26
C GLN A 20 -1.07 -13.87 -14.25
N LEU A 21 -1.94 -13.77 -13.24
CA LEU A 21 -2.08 -14.81 -12.21
C LEU A 21 -2.60 -16.11 -12.81
N GLN A 22 -3.54 -16.07 -13.74
CA GLN A 22 -4.06 -17.25 -14.42
C GLN A 22 -2.96 -18.00 -15.20
N VAL A 23 -2.16 -17.28 -15.97
CA VAL A 23 -1.05 -17.86 -16.74
C VAL A 23 0.00 -18.46 -15.81
N GLN A 24 0.43 -17.70 -14.81
CA GLN A 24 1.50 -18.11 -13.92
C GLN A 24 1.10 -19.24 -12.95
N SER A 25 -0.18 -19.34 -12.57
CA SER A 25 -0.66 -20.36 -11.63
C SER A 25 -0.79 -21.75 -12.25
N GLN A 26 -0.82 -21.87 -13.58
CA GLN A 26 -0.94 -23.17 -14.27
C GLN A 26 0.23 -24.14 -13.96
N ALA A 27 1.41 -23.60 -13.67
CA ALA A 27 2.62 -24.38 -13.39
C ALA A 27 2.87 -24.63 -11.89
N LEU A 28 1.96 -24.20 -11.00
CA LEU A 28 2.14 -24.34 -9.56
C LEU A 28 1.76 -25.73 -9.06
N ALA A 29 2.61 -26.30 -8.20
CA ALA A 29 2.32 -27.56 -7.49
C ALA A 29 1.23 -27.36 -6.41
N ILE A 30 1.14 -26.18 -5.82
CA ILE A 30 0.11 -25.83 -4.81
C ILE A 30 -0.87 -24.84 -5.44
N PRO A 31 -2.17 -25.13 -5.50
CA PRO A 31 -3.16 -24.23 -6.09
C PRO A 31 -3.15 -22.83 -5.48
N LEU A 32 -3.19 -21.81 -6.34
CA LEU A 32 -3.42 -20.43 -5.95
C LEU A 32 -4.89 -20.08 -6.20
N GLN A 33 -5.68 -19.96 -5.12
CA GLN A 33 -7.05 -19.48 -5.18
C GLN A 33 -7.04 -17.96 -5.29
N ILE A 34 -7.81 -17.40 -6.21
CA ILE A 34 -7.87 -15.95 -6.41
C ILE A 34 -9.24 -15.46 -5.90
N ILE A 35 -9.20 -14.50 -4.97
CA ILE A 35 -10.36 -13.84 -4.38
C ILE A 35 -10.34 -12.38 -4.80
N VAL A 36 -11.30 -11.96 -5.59
CA VAL A 36 -11.51 -10.54 -5.89
C VAL A 36 -12.66 -10.04 -5.02
N VAL A 37 -12.39 -8.97 -4.27
CA VAL A 37 -13.42 -8.27 -3.49
C VAL A 37 -13.77 -6.98 -4.21
N ASP A 38 -14.89 -6.99 -4.92
CA ASP A 38 -15.40 -5.85 -5.67
C ASP A 38 -16.25 -4.96 -4.78
N ASP A 39 -15.74 -3.79 -4.40
CA ASP A 39 -16.44 -2.83 -3.53
C ASP A 39 -17.40 -1.94 -4.34
N GLY A 40 -18.34 -2.56 -5.02
CA GLY A 40 -19.43 -1.88 -5.73
C GLY A 40 -18.96 -1.16 -7.00
N SER A 41 -18.23 -1.82 -7.88
CA SER A 41 -17.86 -1.28 -9.19
C SER A 41 -19.09 -1.10 -10.10
N THR A 42 -19.06 -0.03 -10.88
CA THR A 42 -20.12 0.35 -11.85
C THR A 42 -19.60 0.39 -13.29
N ASP A 43 -18.33 0.06 -13.51
CA ASP A 43 -17.64 0.09 -14.81
C ASP A 43 -17.72 -1.24 -15.59
N GLY A 44 -18.51 -2.21 -15.12
CA GLY A 44 -18.62 -3.53 -15.73
C GLY A 44 -17.59 -4.55 -15.25
N THR A 45 -16.69 -4.19 -14.35
CA THR A 45 -15.66 -5.11 -13.78
C THR A 45 -16.25 -6.46 -13.34
N PRO A 46 -17.31 -6.52 -12.49
CA PRO A 46 -17.83 -7.81 -12.02
C PRO A 46 -18.36 -8.73 -13.14
N ALA A 47 -18.98 -8.17 -14.16
CA ALA A 47 -19.53 -8.93 -15.28
C ALA A 47 -18.40 -9.57 -16.11
N LEU A 48 -17.33 -8.83 -16.36
CA LEU A 48 -16.17 -9.32 -17.11
C LEU A 48 -15.38 -10.37 -16.34
N ILE A 49 -15.23 -10.20 -15.02
CA ILE A 49 -14.59 -11.24 -14.18
C ILE A 49 -15.36 -12.54 -14.28
N LYS A 50 -16.69 -12.51 -14.12
CA LYS A 50 -17.55 -13.72 -14.23
C LYS A 50 -17.45 -14.39 -15.59
N ALA A 51 -17.35 -13.60 -16.66
CA ALA A 51 -17.30 -14.11 -18.03
C ALA A 51 -15.94 -14.70 -18.41
N GLN A 52 -14.83 -14.04 -18.00
CA GLN A 52 -13.48 -14.38 -18.45
C GLN A 52 -12.69 -15.20 -17.44
N PHE A 53 -13.02 -15.13 -16.15
CA PHE A 53 -12.32 -15.77 -15.05
C PHE A 53 -13.29 -16.51 -14.10
N PRO A 54 -14.06 -17.49 -14.59
CA PRO A 54 -15.11 -18.17 -13.80
C PRO A 54 -14.57 -18.90 -12.58
N GLN A 55 -13.26 -19.19 -12.51
CA GLN A 55 -12.57 -19.82 -11.38
C GLN A 55 -12.23 -18.83 -10.25
N VAL A 56 -12.41 -17.51 -10.45
CA VAL A 56 -12.12 -16.49 -9.45
C VAL A 56 -13.29 -16.39 -8.47
N HIS A 57 -12.99 -16.39 -7.19
CA HIS A 57 -13.97 -16.13 -6.14
C HIS A 57 -14.28 -14.63 -6.10
N LEU A 58 -15.39 -14.23 -6.70
CA LEU A 58 -15.82 -12.83 -6.74
C LEU A 58 -16.77 -12.53 -5.58
N LEU A 59 -16.30 -11.72 -4.64
CA LEU A 59 -17.08 -11.25 -3.49
C LEU A 59 -17.58 -9.82 -3.75
N ALA A 60 -18.85 -9.56 -3.43
CA ALA A 60 -19.43 -8.24 -3.57
C ALA A 60 -19.33 -7.46 -2.25
N GLY A 61 -18.86 -6.22 -2.34
CA GLY A 61 -18.95 -5.22 -1.28
C GLY A 61 -20.17 -4.30 -1.44
N ASP A 62 -20.38 -3.44 -0.45
CA ASP A 62 -21.49 -2.48 -0.41
C ASP A 62 -21.11 -1.08 -0.96
N GLY A 63 -19.91 -0.93 -1.50
CA GLY A 63 -19.36 0.35 -1.97
C GLY A 63 -18.71 1.19 -0.87
N ASN A 64 -18.63 0.66 0.37
CA ASN A 64 -18.06 1.34 1.54
C ASN A 64 -16.99 0.53 2.27
N LEU A 65 -16.58 -0.60 1.73
CA LEU A 65 -15.52 -1.44 2.31
C LEU A 65 -14.18 -0.72 2.27
N TRP A 66 -13.91 -0.02 1.18
CA TRP A 66 -12.61 0.57 0.90
C TRP A 66 -11.54 -0.52 0.86
N TRP A 67 -10.25 -0.13 0.86
CA TRP A 67 -9.16 -1.10 0.78
C TRP A 67 -9.15 -2.06 1.98
N THR A 68 -9.19 -1.52 3.21
CA THR A 68 -9.05 -2.33 4.42
C THR A 68 -10.24 -3.27 4.64
N GLY A 69 -11.46 -2.81 4.38
CA GLY A 69 -12.65 -3.65 4.50
C GLY A 69 -12.70 -4.75 3.45
N ALA A 70 -12.31 -4.43 2.21
CA ALA A 70 -12.25 -5.43 1.15
C ALA A 70 -11.17 -6.50 1.45
N ILE A 71 -9.99 -6.09 1.91
CA ILE A 71 -8.97 -7.03 2.38
C ILE A 71 -9.49 -7.88 3.53
N ALA A 72 -10.15 -7.29 4.53
CA ALA A 72 -10.69 -8.04 5.67
C ALA A 72 -11.74 -9.08 5.24
N GLN A 73 -12.65 -8.70 4.33
CA GLN A 73 -13.65 -9.63 3.78
C GLN A 73 -13.01 -10.79 3.01
N GLY A 74 -12.02 -10.50 2.15
CA GLY A 74 -11.29 -11.52 1.42
C GLY A 74 -10.48 -12.46 2.32
N MET A 75 -9.84 -11.93 3.37
CA MET A 75 -9.12 -12.73 4.37
C MET A 75 -10.06 -13.66 5.13
N GLN A 76 -11.23 -13.16 5.54
CA GLN A 76 -12.24 -13.97 6.19
C GLN A 76 -12.66 -15.13 5.29
N TYR A 77 -12.98 -14.85 4.03
CA TYR A 77 -13.36 -15.86 3.04
C TYR A 77 -12.24 -16.90 2.83
N ALA A 78 -10.99 -16.46 2.73
CA ALA A 78 -9.82 -17.34 2.57
C ALA A 78 -9.67 -18.34 3.74
N VAL A 79 -9.96 -17.91 4.96
CA VAL A 79 -9.86 -18.76 6.17
C VAL A 79 -11.08 -19.65 6.33
N GLU A 80 -12.27 -19.08 6.20
CA GLU A 80 -13.52 -19.78 6.57
C GLU A 80 -14.05 -20.67 5.45
N GLN A 81 -13.90 -20.26 4.16
CA GLN A 81 -14.46 -20.98 3.02
C GLN A 81 -13.43 -21.80 2.26
N LEU A 82 -12.19 -21.32 2.17
CA LEU A 82 -11.13 -21.99 1.40
C LEU A 82 -10.14 -22.76 2.27
N ALA A 83 -10.22 -22.63 3.59
CA ALA A 83 -9.29 -23.25 4.55
C ALA A 83 -7.80 -23.07 4.14
N SER A 84 -7.46 -21.89 3.61
CA SER A 84 -6.14 -21.62 3.07
C SER A 84 -5.08 -21.55 4.17
N ASP A 85 -3.88 -22.12 3.92
CA ASP A 85 -2.74 -22.02 4.85
C ASP A 85 -2.07 -20.63 4.79
N TYR A 86 -2.09 -20.00 3.62
CA TYR A 86 -1.49 -18.68 3.37
C TYR A 86 -2.49 -17.75 2.71
N ILE A 87 -2.43 -16.48 3.13
CA ILE A 87 -3.15 -15.37 2.54
C ILE A 87 -2.12 -14.44 1.89
N VAL A 88 -2.43 -13.97 0.70
CA VAL A 88 -1.60 -13.03 -0.06
C VAL A 88 -2.42 -11.79 -0.36
N TRP A 89 -2.00 -10.62 0.11
CA TRP A 89 -2.56 -9.36 -0.38
C TRP A 89 -1.89 -8.97 -1.69
N LEU A 90 -2.68 -8.60 -2.66
CA LEU A 90 -2.20 -8.07 -3.94
C LEU A 90 -3.07 -6.89 -4.35
N ASN A 91 -2.45 -5.77 -4.71
CA ASN A 91 -3.17 -4.69 -5.38
C ASN A 91 -3.27 -5.01 -6.88
N ASP A 92 -4.28 -4.44 -7.54
CA ASP A 92 -4.55 -4.70 -8.96
C ASP A 92 -3.75 -3.79 -9.92
N ASP A 93 -3.08 -2.75 -9.41
CA ASP A 93 -2.29 -1.76 -10.19
C ASP A 93 -0.80 -2.09 -10.28
N ILE A 94 -0.46 -3.36 -10.20
CA ILE A 94 0.91 -3.85 -10.33
C ILE A 94 1.02 -4.84 -11.49
N THR A 95 2.19 -4.86 -12.13
CA THR A 95 2.58 -5.86 -13.09
C THR A 95 3.54 -6.83 -12.43
N LEU A 96 3.16 -8.08 -12.32
CA LEU A 96 3.95 -9.13 -11.66
C LEU A 96 5.18 -9.51 -12.51
N ALA A 97 6.28 -9.85 -11.86
CA ALA A 97 7.40 -10.48 -12.55
C ALA A 97 6.98 -11.85 -13.13
N ASP A 98 7.59 -12.28 -14.22
CA ASP A 98 7.19 -13.50 -14.97
C ASP A 98 7.24 -14.78 -14.12
N ASP A 99 8.07 -14.80 -13.09
CA ASP A 99 8.23 -15.94 -12.17
C ASP A 99 7.60 -15.72 -10.80
N PHE A 100 6.76 -14.68 -10.65
CA PHE A 100 6.18 -14.25 -9.37
C PHE A 100 5.45 -15.38 -8.65
N ALA A 101 4.53 -16.08 -9.32
CA ALA A 101 3.74 -17.13 -8.68
C ALA A 101 4.59 -18.31 -8.22
N ARG A 102 5.62 -18.69 -9.00
CA ARG A 102 6.60 -19.71 -8.59
C ARG A 102 7.39 -19.28 -7.36
N LYS A 103 7.88 -18.05 -7.33
CA LYS A 103 8.58 -17.49 -6.15
C LYS A 103 7.67 -17.34 -4.95
N LEU A 104 6.42 -16.95 -5.16
CA LEU A 104 5.41 -16.90 -4.11
C LEU A 104 5.25 -18.28 -3.43
N GLN A 105 5.13 -19.33 -4.22
CA GLN A 105 5.06 -20.70 -3.70
C GLN A 105 6.32 -21.07 -2.90
N GLN A 106 7.51 -20.74 -3.40
CA GLN A 106 8.77 -20.99 -2.70
C GLN A 106 8.85 -20.25 -1.35
N VAL A 107 8.46 -18.96 -1.33
CA VAL A 107 8.41 -18.15 -0.13
C VAL A 107 7.45 -18.74 0.90
N CYS A 108 6.28 -19.22 0.50
CA CYS A 108 5.34 -19.90 1.38
C CYS A 108 5.94 -21.19 1.96
N GLN A 109 6.56 -22.01 1.14
CA GLN A 109 7.18 -23.27 1.57
C GLN A 109 8.31 -23.06 2.56
N GLN A 110 9.23 -22.13 2.27
CA GLN A 110 10.38 -21.81 3.11
C GLN A 110 9.97 -21.24 4.48
N ASN A 111 8.80 -20.61 4.57
CA ASN A 111 8.31 -19.96 5.78
C ASN A 111 7.18 -20.73 6.47
N TYR A 112 6.88 -21.95 6.05
CA TYR A 112 5.75 -22.75 6.56
C TYR A 112 5.77 -22.92 8.09
N ALA A 113 6.94 -23.19 8.67
CA ALA A 113 7.09 -23.35 10.11
C ALA A 113 7.38 -22.03 10.85
N GLN A 114 7.47 -20.91 10.15
CA GLN A 114 7.87 -19.64 10.74
C GLN A 114 6.64 -18.74 10.94
N LYS A 115 6.56 -18.10 12.12
CA LYS A 115 5.64 -16.97 12.34
C LYS A 115 6.20 -15.73 11.64
N ALA A 116 6.06 -15.64 10.31
CA ALA A 116 6.59 -14.54 9.51
C ALA A 116 5.53 -13.99 8.56
N ILE A 117 5.58 -12.68 8.37
CA ILE A 117 4.87 -11.95 7.32
C ILE A 117 5.92 -11.44 6.36
N ILE A 118 5.72 -11.66 5.07
CA ILE A 118 6.72 -11.37 4.06
C ILE A 118 6.13 -10.41 3.03
N GLY A 119 6.74 -9.24 2.89
CA GLY A 119 6.42 -8.27 1.85
C GLY A 119 7.27 -8.50 0.60
N GLY A 120 6.69 -8.25 -0.56
CA GLY A 120 7.41 -8.06 -1.81
C GLY A 120 7.71 -6.59 -2.08
N ILE A 121 8.48 -6.32 -3.12
CA ILE A 121 8.80 -4.97 -3.59
C ILE A 121 8.04 -4.64 -4.88
N VAL A 122 7.60 -3.39 -4.96
CA VAL A 122 7.05 -2.80 -6.19
C VAL A 122 7.98 -1.71 -6.66
N ARG A 123 8.43 -1.80 -7.90
CA ARG A 123 9.36 -0.84 -8.52
C ARG A 123 8.63 0.04 -9.52
N GLU A 124 9.15 1.24 -9.76
CA GLU A 124 8.66 2.04 -10.87
C GLU A 124 9.09 1.40 -12.20
N GLN A 125 8.16 1.32 -13.16
CA GLN A 125 8.36 0.51 -14.38
C GLN A 125 9.47 1.02 -15.30
N THR A 126 9.78 2.32 -15.30
CA THR A 126 10.83 2.93 -16.14
C THR A 126 12.14 3.18 -15.38
N HIS A 127 12.09 3.16 -14.04
CA HIS A 127 13.23 3.36 -13.13
C HIS A 127 13.32 2.17 -12.17
N LEU A 128 13.76 1.02 -12.69
CA LEU A 128 13.72 -0.26 -11.98
C LEU A 128 14.55 -0.33 -10.68
N ASP A 129 15.49 0.58 -10.46
CA ASP A 129 16.22 0.67 -9.19
C ASP A 129 15.42 1.37 -8.09
N TRP A 130 14.35 2.09 -8.48
CA TRP A 130 13.51 2.79 -7.54
C TRP A 130 12.37 1.91 -7.03
N VAL A 131 12.44 1.56 -5.74
CA VAL A 131 11.37 0.84 -5.04
C VAL A 131 10.35 1.87 -4.54
N VAL A 132 9.14 1.85 -5.10
CA VAL A 132 8.06 2.76 -4.73
C VAL A 132 7.22 2.24 -3.58
N TYR A 133 7.11 0.91 -3.46
CA TYR A 133 6.45 0.26 -2.33
C TYR A 133 7.27 -0.92 -1.83
N GLY A 134 7.52 -0.95 -0.53
CA GLY A 134 8.32 -1.97 0.14
C GLY A 134 8.02 -2.00 1.64
N GLY A 135 9.04 -1.78 2.45
CA GLY A 135 8.95 -1.80 3.91
C GLY A 135 9.57 -0.56 4.56
N VAL A 136 9.46 -0.51 5.88
CA VAL A 136 10.09 0.53 6.70
C VAL A 136 11.03 -0.11 7.70
N LEU A 137 12.29 0.33 7.70
CA LEU A 137 13.32 -0.06 8.66
C LEU A 137 13.89 1.19 9.33
N ASN A 138 13.92 1.23 10.66
CA ASN A 138 14.44 2.38 11.44
C ASN A 138 13.85 3.73 11.03
N SER A 139 12.53 3.76 10.77
CA SER A 139 11.79 4.94 10.30
C SER A 139 12.17 5.43 8.90
N GLN A 140 12.95 4.66 8.16
CA GLN A 140 13.32 4.93 6.78
C GLN A 140 12.59 3.95 5.84
N LEU A 141 12.12 4.46 4.71
CA LEU A 141 11.56 3.63 3.64
C LEU A 141 12.69 2.84 2.96
N ILE A 142 12.42 1.59 2.65
CA ILE A 142 13.23 0.82 1.71
C ILE A 142 12.75 1.22 0.32
N ASN A 143 13.52 2.07 -0.34
CA ASN A 143 13.18 2.69 -1.63
C ASN A 143 14.27 2.53 -2.71
N SER A 144 15.27 1.68 -2.45
CA SER A 144 16.32 1.27 -3.40
C SER A 144 16.67 -0.20 -3.21
N LEU A 145 17.03 -0.88 -4.29
CA LEU A 145 17.56 -2.25 -4.23
C LEU A 145 18.92 -2.32 -3.51
N GLU A 146 19.72 -1.25 -3.56
CA GLU A 146 21.01 -1.18 -2.87
C GLU A 146 20.89 -1.38 -1.36
N GLN A 147 19.76 -0.98 -0.76
CA GLN A 147 19.52 -1.15 0.68
C GLN A 147 19.44 -2.62 1.11
N PHE A 148 19.22 -3.54 0.17
CA PHE A 148 19.29 -4.98 0.43
C PHE A 148 20.72 -5.49 0.54
N GLN A 149 21.71 -4.76 0.04
CA GLN A 149 23.09 -5.23 -0.09
C GLN A 149 23.09 -6.62 -0.79
N ASP A 150 23.78 -7.61 -0.21
CA ASP A 150 23.80 -8.98 -0.74
C ASP A 150 22.67 -9.87 -0.21
N GLN A 151 21.75 -9.33 0.60
CA GLN A 151 20.66 -10.10 1.20
C GLN A 151 19.47 -10.20 0.25
N ALA A 152 18.84 -11.36 0.17
CA ALA A 152 17.58 -11.53 -0.54
C ALA A 152 16.38 -10.97 0.26
N THR A 153 16.52 -10.91 1.60
CA THR A 153 15.45 -10.57 2.52
C THR A 153 15.98 -9.75 3.70
N LEU A 154 15.25 -8.71 4.06
CA LEU A 154 15.52 -7.82 5.20
C LEU A 154 14.46 -7.99 6.28
N ASP A 155 14.87 -8.00 7.56
CA ASP A 155 13.94 -7.81 8.66
C ASP A 155 13.54 -6.32 8.72
N VAL A 156 12.24 -6.02 8.74
CA VAL A 156 11.70 -4.66 8.71
C VAL A 156 10.70 -4.43 9.82
N HIS A 157 10.31 -3.18 10.07
CA HIS A 157 9.36 -2.87 11.14
C HIS A 157 7.90 -2.96 10.68
N THR A 158 7.64 -2.66 9.41
CA THR A 158 6.32 -2.76 8.79
C THR A 158 6.47 -2.84 7.27
N LEU A 159 5.37 -3.15 6.59
CA LEU A 159 5.28 -3.34 5.15
C LEU A 159 4.18 -2.45 4.58
N ASN A 160 4.28 -2.18 3.30
CA ASN A 160 3.18 -1.65 2.49
C ASN A 160 2.27 -2.81 2.03
N GLY A 161 0.98 -2.55 1.88
CA GLY A 161 -0.04 -3.56 1.57
C GLY A 161 -0.11 -4.06 0.13
N ASN A 162 0.81 -3.70 -0.76
CA ASN A 162 0.72 -4.05 -2.19
C ASN A 162 1.02 -5.53 -2.49
N ILE A 163 2.04 -6.10 -1.85
CA ILE A 163 2.39 -7.52 -1.91
C ILE A 163 2.73 -7.97 -0.49
N VAL A 164 1.84 -8.70 0.15
CA VAL A 164 2.07 -9.21 1.51
C VAL A 164 1.61 -10.64 1.62
N VAL A 165 2.50 -11.52 2.05
CA VAL A 165 2.25 -12.94 2.29
C VAL A 165 2.24 -13.20 3.78
N MET A 166 1.21 -13.88 4.28
CA MET A 166 1.09 -14.20 5.70
C MET A 166 0.45 -15.57 5.92
N PRO A 167 0.79 -16.28 7.01
CA PRO A 167 0.08 -17.49 7.37
C PRO A 167 -1.36 -17.16 7.79
N ALA A 168 -2.33 -17.96 7.38
CA ALA A 168 -3.74 -17.79 7.76
C ALA A 168 -3.96 -17.89 9.29
N GLN A 169 -3.04 -18.55 10.02
CA GLN A 169 -3.02 -18.57 11.47
C GLN A 169 -3.00 -17.16 12.08
N LEU A 170 -2.44 -16.17 11.38
CA LEU A 170 -2.43 -14.78 11.84
C LEU A 170 -3.84 -14.24 12.11
N VAL A 171 -4.81 -14.59 11.25
CA VAL A 171 -6.22 -14.17 11.43
C VAL A 171 -6.79 -14.73 12.73
N ARG A 172 -6.47 -15.97 13.09
CA ARG A 172 -6.88 -16.57 14.35
C ARG A 172 -6.20 -15.93 15.57
N ASP A 173 -4.94 -15.54 15.42
CA ASP A 173 -4.12 -14.97 16.49
C ASP A 173 -4.47 -13.53 16.85
N ILE A 174 -4.83 -12.70 15.84
CA ILE A 174 -5.04 -11.24 16.03
C ILE A 174 -6.32 -10.70 15.39
N GLY A 175 -7.16 -11.55 14.80
CA GLY A 175 -8.36 -11.14 14.07
C GLY A 175 -8.06 -10.51 12.71
N LEU A 176 -9.06 -9.84 12.14
CA LEU A 176 -8.98 -9.14 10.85
C LEU A 176 -8.44 -7.71 10.98
N PRO A 177 -8.06 -7.07 9.87
CA PRO A 177 -7.74 -5.64 9.84
C PRO A 177 -8.89 -4.76 10.34
N ASP A 178 -8.57 -3.65 11.05
CA ASP A 178 -9.58 -2.75 11.63
C ASP A 178 -10.11 -1.75 10.58
N ALA A 179 -11.06 -2.20 9.77
CA ALA A 179 -11.69 -1.39 8.73
C ALA A 179 -12.54 -0.22 9.28
N LYS A 180 -12.93 -0.25 10.56
CA LYS A 180 -13.68 0.86 11.17
C LYS A 180 -12.81 2.08 11.42
N ARG A 181 -11.58 1.85 11.87
CA ARG A 181 -10.62 2.92 12.19
C ARG A 181 -9.76 3.30 11.00
N PHE A 182 -9.44 2.35 10.12
CA PHE A 182 -8.51 2.50 9.00
C PHE A 182 -9.18 2.07 7.68
N ARG A 183 -10.01 2.92 7.12
CA ARG A 183 -10.77 2.56 5.91
C ARG A 183 -9.88 2.34 4.69
N HIS A 184 -8.99 3.30 4.39
CA HIS A 184 -8.19 3.30 3.16
C HIS A 184 -6.69 3.32 3.44
N TYR A 185 -6.21 4.25 4.27
CA TYR A 185 -4.79 4.34 4.61
C TYR A 185 -4.51 3.87 6.04
N GLY A 186 -3.38 3.21 6.21
CA GLY A 186 -2.85 2.79 7.50
C GLY A 186 -3.39 1.48 8.03
N GLY A 187 -4.36 0.84 7.34
CA GLY A 187 -4.88 -0.47 7.73
C GLY A 187 -3.84 -1.58 7.60
N ASP A 188 -3.01 -1.52 6.56
CA ASP A 188 -1.86 -2.38 6.35
C ASP A 188 -0.82 -2.21 7.46
N TYR A 189 -0.40 -0.97 7.72
CA TYR A 189 0.57 -0.66 8.78
C TYR A 189 0.06 -1.07 10.16
N GLU A 190 -1.20 -0.79 10.49
CA GLU A 190 -1.81 -1.18 11.77
C GLU A 190 -1.76 -2.69 11.94
N TYR A 191 -2.24 -3.43 10.94
CA TYR A 191 -2.34 -4.89 11.00
C TYR A 191 -0.97 -5.55 11.15
N ILE A 192 0.00 -5.13 10.36
CA ILE A 192 1.37 -5.66 10.41
C ILE A 192 2.07 -5.28 11.72
N CYS A 193 1.88 -4.06 12.23
CA CYS A 193 2.40 -3.67 13.54
C CYS A 193 1.79 -4.50 14.67
N ARG A 194 0.48 -4.79 14.62
CA ARG A 194 -0.21 -5.64 15.59
C ARG A 194 0.30 -7.08 15.54
N ALA A 195 0.55 -7.61 14.34
CA ALA A 195 1.19 -8.91 14.16
C ALA A 195 2.60 -8.96 14.75
N ARG A 196 3.40 -7.91 14.55
CA ARG A 196 4.74 -7.82 15.14
C ARG A 196 4.71 -7.83 16.67
N VAL A 197 3.77 -7.13 17.30
CA VAL A 197 3.56 -7.17 18.76
C VAL A 197 3.20 -8.58 19.24
N LYS A 198 2.49 -9.35 18.41
CA LYS A 198 2.13 -10.76 18.67
C LYS A 198 3.32 -11.72 18.46
N GLY A 199 4.47 -11.22 18.05
CA GLY A 199 5.70 -12.00 17.86
C GLY A 199 5.93 -12.54 16.44
N TYR A 200 5.17 -12.07 15.45
CA TYR A 200 5.46 -12.37 14.06
C TYR A 200 6.69 -11.59 13.57
N LYS A 201 7.59 -12.27 12.86
CA LYS A 201 8.69 -11.62 12.14
C LYS A 201 8.14 -10.90 10.92
N ILE A 202 8.60 -9.69 10.67
CA ILE A 202 8.20 -8.91 9.50
C ILE A 202 9.41 -8.80 8.59
N ARG A 203 9.26 -9.29 7.37
CA ARG A 203 10.36 -9.39 6.39
C ARG A 203 9.97 -8.76 5.06
N LEU A 204 10.91 -8.11 4.41
CA LEU A 204 10.79 -7.63 3.04
C LEU A 204 11.74 -8.41 2.16
N THR A 205 11.24 -9.05 1.09
CA THR A 205 12.06 -9.80 0.15
C THR A 205 12.10 -9.15 -1.23
N ARG A 206 13.30 -9.14 -1.85
CA ARG A 206 13.46 -8.76 -3.26
C ARG A 206 13.13 -9.88 -4.26
N GLU A 207 12.73 -11.05 -3.78
CA GLU A 207 12.36 -12.17 -4.66
C GLU A 207 10.92 -12.03 -5.18
N LEU A 208 10.00 -11.45 -4.39
CA LEU A 208 8.64 -11.14 -4.82
C LEU A 208 8.62 -9.73 -5.41
N GLN A 209 8.69 -9.66 -6.74
CA GLN A 209 8.82 -8.40 -7.47
C GLN A 209 7.61 -8.11 -8.34
N SER A 210 7.29 -6.86 -8.44
CA SER A 210 6.37 -6.30 -9.43
C SER A 210 6.81 -4.89 -9.82
N THR A 211 6.19 -4.37 -10.85
CA THR A 211 6.34 -2.97 -11.26
C THR A 211 4.98 -2.27 -11.26
N THR A 212 5.00 -0.95 -11.23
CA THR A 212 3.81 -0.11 -11.38
C THR A 212 4.17 1.15 -12.15
N ASP A 213 3.19 1.71 -12.84
CA ASP A 213 3.29 3.04 -13.45
C ASP A 213 3.08 4.10 -12.36
N PHE A 214 4.20 4.50 -11.70
CA PHE A 214 4.15 5.44 -10.59
C PHE A 214 4.33 6.88 -11.08
N GLN A 215 3.22 7.55 -11.30
CA GLN A 215 3.18 8.88 -11.89
C GLN A 215 3.66 9.99 -10.93
N ILE A 216 4.08 11.12 -11.50
CA ILE A 216 4.45 12.33 -10.71
C ILE A 216 3.31 12.75 -9.76
N ALA A 217 2.05 12.54 -10.16
CA ALA A 217 0.90 12.82 -9.32
C ALA A 217 0.89 11.96 -8.04
N ASP A 218 1.34 10.70 -8.14
CA ASP A 218 1.43 9.79 -6.99
C ASP A 218 2.57 10.18 -6.06
N VAL A 219 3.73 10.57 -6.63
CA VAL A 219 4.83 11.14 -5.85
C VAL A 219 4.33 12.36 -5.07
N LYS A 220 3.68 13.32 -5.75
CA LYS A 220 3.15 14.54 -5.13
C LYS A 220 2.13 14.23 -4.03
N ARG A 221 1.26 13.24 -4.22
CA ARG A 221 0.25 12.82 -3.23
C ARG A 221 0.86 12.38 -1.90
N HIS A 222 2.01 11.69 -1.94
CA HIS A 222 2.68 11.17 -0.75
C HIS A 222 3.64 12.17 -0.09
N MET A 223 3.95 13.29 -0.75
CA MET A 223 4.80 14.35 -0.18
C MET A 223 4.20 14.97 1.08
N PRO A 224 5.03 15.51 2.00
CA PRO A 224 4.56 16.31 3.11
C PRO A 224 3.74 17.53 2.63
N LEU A 225 2.72 17.93 3.39
CA LEU A 225 1.84 19.05 3.01
C LEU A 225 2.59 20.36 2.72
N TRP A 226 3.65 20.64 3.48
CA TRP A 226 4.45 21.85 3.26
C TRP A 226 5.13 21.85 1.88
N LEU A 227 5.57 20.68 1.41
CA LEU A 227 6.19 20.55 0.11
C LEU A 227 5.15 20.65 -1.01
N GLN A 228 3.99 20.01 -0.84
CA GLN A 228 2.88 20.16 -1.77
C GLN A 228 2.42 21.61 -1.88
N ALA A 229 2.34 22.35 -0.77
CA ALA A 229 1.99 23.77 -0.76
C ALA A 229 3.07 24.65 -1.42
N TYR A 230 4.35 24.32 -1.22
CA TYR A 230 5.45 25.01 -1.89
C TYR A 230 5.39 24.85 -3.41
N LEU A 231 5.07 23.64 -3.87
CA LEU A 231 4.91 23.33 -5.31
C LEU A 231 3.58 23.82 -5.90
N SER A 232 2.70 24.39 -5.08
CA SER A 232 1.35 24.84 -5.44
C SER A 232 1.28 26.37 -5.43
N PRO A 233 1.53 27.06 -6.54
CA PRO A 233 1.73 28.51 -6.54
C PRO A 233 0.46 29.32 -6.26
N SER A 234 -0.74 28.77 -6.54
CA SER A 234 -2.01 29.47 -6.41
C SER A 234 -2.73 29.21 -5.09
N TRP A 235 -3.54 30.16 -4.65
CA TRP A 235 -4.44 29.99 -3.50
C TRP A 235 -5.42 28.85 -3.66
N ALA A 236 -5.94 28.62 -4.87
CA ALA A 236 -6.83 27.50 -5.17
C ALA A 236 -6.12 26.16 -4.93
N SER A 237 -4.88 26.01 -5.41
CA SER A 237 -4.08 24.80 -5.17
C SER A 237 -3.74 24.61 -3.70
N LYS A 238 -3.42 25.68 -2.96
CA LYS A 238 -3.19 25.60 -1.50
C LYS A 238 -4.43 25.16 -0.72
N ARG A 239 -5.62 25.63 -1.16
CA ARG A 239 -6.89 25.15 -0.60
C ARG A 239 -7.07 23.64 -0.82
N GLN A 240 -6.73 23.13 -2.00
CA GLN A 240 -6.76 21.69 -2.29
C GLN A 240 -5.80 20.90 -1.40
N VAL A 241 -4.60 21.43 -1.11
CA VAL A 241 -3.65 20.83 -0.17
C VAL A 241 -4.25 20.74 1.24
N LEU A 242 -4.94 21.79 1.71
CA LEU A 242 -5.63 21.76 3.01
C LEU A 242 -6.77 20.75 3.06
N GLN A 243 -7.53 20.60 1.97
CA GLN A 243 -8.62 19.63 1.89
C GLN A 243 -8.14 18.18 2.06
N GLN A 244 -6.87 17.89 1.77
CA GLN A 244 -6.29 16.57 1.99
C GLN A 244 -6.31 16.15 3.47
N LEU A 245 -6.28 17.09 4.41
CA LEU A 245 -6.34 16.80 5.85
C LEU A 245 -7.63 16.10 6.28
N THR A 246 -8.71 16.27 5.52
CA THR A 246 -10.03 15.67 5.80
C THR A 246 -10.46 14.64 4.76
N ASN A 247 -9.76 14.53 3.62
CA ASN A 247 -10.09 13.59 2.57
C ASN A 247 -9.65 12.18 2.96
N LEU A 248 -10.57 11.22 3.00
CA LEU A 248 -10.28 9.81 3.32
C LEU A 248 -9.33 9.14 2.30
N LYS A 249 -9.31 9.64 1.05
CA LYS A 249 -8.39 9.17 -0.01
C LYS A 249 -7.00 9.82 0.05
N SER A 250 -6.70 10.56 1.10
CA SER A 250 -5.40 11.22 1.24
C SER A 250 -4.54 10.54 2.31
N PRO A 251 -3.26 10.26 2.02
CA PRO A 251 -2.31 9.81 3.02
C PRO A 251 -2.07 10.87 4.11
N GLN A 252 -2.45 12.14 3.86
CA GLN A 252 -2.34 13.26 4.79
C GLN A 252 -3.56 13.44 5.68
N ASN A 253 -4.55 12.53 5.59
CA ASN A 253 -5.77 12.60 6.39
C ASN A 253 -5.47 12.54 7.90
N VAL A 254 -5.99 13.53 8.64
CA VAL A 254 -5.75 13.64 10.09
C VAL A 254 -6.30 12.45 10.87
N GLN A 255 -7.44 11.91 10.46
CA GLN A 255 -8.04 10.76 11.14
C GLN A 255 -7.11 9.54 11.05
N HIS A 256 -6.58 9.23 9.89
CA HIS A 256 -5.63 8.11 9.71
C HIS A 256 -4.38 8.31 10.54
N MET A 257 -3.79 9.52 10.52
CA MET A 257 -2.58 9.84 11.28
C MET A 257 -2.79 9.70 12.79
N VAL A 258 -3.89 10.25 13.31
CA VAL A 258 -4.20 10.17 14.75
C VAL A 258 -4.50 8.74 15.16
N ASN A 259 -5.26 7.99 14.36
CA ASN A 259 -5.52 6.57 14.60
C ASN A 259 -4.23 5.75 14.65
N SER A 260 -3.28 6.02 13.76
CA SER A 260 -1.98 5.34 13.75
C SER A 260 -1.14 5.65 14.98
N ILE A 261 -1.13 6.91 15.45
CA ILE A 261 -0.40 7.32 16.66
C ILE A 261 -1.00 6.66 17.92
N TYR A 262 -2.32 6.58 17.99
CA TYR A 262 -3.06 6.05 19.15
C TYR A 262 -3.66 4.66 18.87
N ARG A 263 -3.00 3.85 18.04
CA ARG A 263 -3.52 2.54 17.62
C ARG A 263 -3.88 1.61 18.78
N ASP A 264 -3.11 1.66 19.87
CA ASP A 264 -3.32 0.80 21.06
C ASP A 264 -4.49 1.28 21.95
N ARG A 265 -5.16 2.39 21.61
CA ARG A 265 -6.29 2.92 22.37
C ARG A 265 -7.60 2.55 21.69
N PRO A 266 -8.58 1.95 22.40
CA PRO A 266 -9.86 1.57 21.81
C PRO A 266 -10.68 2.81 21.40
N THR A 267 -10.52 3.93 22.12
CA THR A 267 -11.20 5.19 21.84
C THR A 267 -10.24 6.37 21.88
N ILE A 268 -10.42 7.30 20.95
CA ILE A 268 -9.61 8.52 20.88
C ILE A 268 -10.55 9.72 21.05
N PRO A 269 -10.33 10.59 22.05
CA PRO A 269 -11.15 11.78 22.25
C PRO A 269 -11.11 12.71 21.02
N ARG A 270 -12.27 13.26 20.65
CA ARG A 270 -12.41 14.14 19.45
C ARG A 270 -11.47 15.35 19.45
N TRP A 271 -11.18 15.92 20.62
CA TRP A 271 -10.27 17.07 20.72
C TRP A 271 -8.84 16.76 20.23
N LYS A 272 -8.38 15.50 20.29
CA LYS A 272 -7.06 15.13 19.77
C LYS A 272 -6.99 15.27 18.25
N TYR A 273 -8.07 14.93 17.54
CA TYR A 273 -8.13 15.13 16.08
C TYR A 273 -8.11 16.63 15.75
N LEU A 274 -8.84 17.45 16.51
CA LEU A 274 -8.86 18.90 16.33
C LEU A 274 -7.48 19.51 16.58
N ILE A 275 -6.82 19.19 17.70
CA ILE A 275 -5.47 19.69 18.00
C ILE A 275 -4.49 19.27 16.90
N PHE A 276 -4.55 18.02 16.45
CA PHE A 276 -3.65 17.54 15.41
C PHE A 276 -3.90 18.25 14.07
N TYR A 277 -5.16 18.49 13.72
CA TYR A 277 -5.55 19.28 12.56
C TYR A 277 -5.00 20.71 12.65
N LEU A 278 -5.27 21.41 13.74
CA LEU A 278 -4.79 22.78 13.96
C LEU A 278 -3.26 22.85 13.90
N ARG A 279 -2.55 21.90 14.52
CA ARG A 279 -1.09 21.82 14.45
C ARG A 279 -0.58 21.67 13.00
N LYS A 280 -1.25 20.86 12.18
CA LYS A 280 -0.89 20.69 10.75
C LYS A 280 -1.13 21.97 9.96
N VAL A 281 -2.28 22.63 10.17
CA VAL A 281 -2.60 23.92 9.53
C VAL A 281 -1.60 24.99 9.94
N THR A 282 -1.34 25.15 11.24
CA THR A 282 -0.35 26.13 11.75
C THR A 282 1.03 25.88 11.18
N LYS A 283 1.49 24.61 11.16
CA LYS A 283 2.78 24.26 10.55
C LYS A 283 2.83 24.64 9.07
N LEU A 284 1.75 24.43 8.34
CA LEU A 284 1.66 24.79 6.91
C LEU A 284 1.75 26.32 6.72
N LEU A 285 1.01 27.10 7.53
CA LEU A 285 1.04 28.57 7.50
C LEU A 285 2.44 29.13 7.85
N LEU A 286 3.06 28.59 8.90
CA LEU A 286 4.43 28.98 9.30
C LEU A 286 5.45 28.69 8.20
N HIS A 287 5.25 27.65 7.38
CA HIS A 287 6.13 27.37 6.27
C HIS A 287 6.14 28.45 5.17
N GLU A 288 5.09 29.25 5.07
CA GLU A 288 5.05 30.37 4.10
C GLU A 288 6.06 31.48 4.46
N PHE A 289 6.41 31.62 5.74
CA PHE A 289 7.43 32.58 6.20
C PHE A 289 8.87 32.05 6.06
N VAL A 290 9.06 30.79 5.71
CA VAL A 290 10.40 30.23 5.46
C VAL A 290 10.92 30.77 4.13
N PRO A 291 12.15 31.33 4.07
CA PRO A 291 12.73 31.84 2.83
C PRO A 291 12.69 30.82 1.68
N THR A 292 12.40 31.29 0.48
CA THR A 292 12.23 30.42 -0.71
C THR A 292 13.45 29.53 -0.97
N ARG A 293 14.66 30.04 -0.79
CA ARG A 293 15.90 29.26 -0.93
C ARG A 293 15.93 28.03 0.02
N ILE A 294 15.51 28.23 1.29
CA ILE A 294 15.48 27.15 2.27
C ILE A 294 14.39 26.14 1.89
N ARG A 295 13.22 26.60 1.45
CA ARG A 295 12.13 25.71 1.00
C ARG A 295 12.56 24.88 -0.21
N GLN A 296 13.27 25.50 -1.16
CA GLN A 296 13.80 24.82 -2.33
C GLN A 296 14.82 23.75 -1.96
N GLN A 297 15.79 24.08 -1.09
CA GLN A 297 16.78 23.10 -0.62
C GLN A 297 16.10 21.92 0.07
N ARG A 298 15.15 22.18 1.00
CA ARG A 298 14.40 21.12 1.66
C ARG A 298 13.60 20.25 0.67
N ALA A 299 13.11 20.83 -0.42
CA ALA A 299 12.41 20.06 -1.45
C ALA A 299 13.38 19.11 -2.17
N VAL A 300 14.55 19.59 -2.53
CA VAL A 300 15.63 18.77 -3.12
C VAL A 300 16.04 17.66 -2.17
N ASP A 301 16.34 17.99 -0.91
CA ASP A 301 16.75 17.03 0.11
C ASP A 301 15.69 15.94 0.31
N TYR A 302 14.40 16.32 0.33
CA TYR A 302 13.31 15.37 0.47
C TYR A 302 13.28 14.38 -0.70
N LEU A 303 13.37 14.87 -1.94
CA LEU A 303 13.35 14.01 -3.14
C LEU A 303 14.56 13.07 -3.20
N GLN A 304 15.73 13.56 -2.81
CA GLN A 304 16.95 12.73 -2.71
C GLN A 304 16.84 11.66 -1.62
N GLN A 305 16.36 12.01 -0.43
CA GLN A 305 16.16 11.05 0.67
C GLN A 305 15.17 9.93 0.33
N HIS A 306 14.26 10.19 -0.61
CA HIS A 306 13.27 9.21 -1.08
C HIS A 306 13.72 8.52 -2.38
N ASN A 307 14.97 8.68 -2.79
CA ASN A 307 15.56 8.13 -4.02
C ASN A 307 14.70 8.38 -5.27
N VAL A 308 13.98 9.53 -5.30
CA VAL A 308 13.21 9.91 -6.47
C VAL A 308 14.16 10.14 -7.65
N PRO A 309 13.98 9.45 -8.79
CA PRO A 309 14.85 9.59 -9.94
C PRO A 309 15.00 11.05 -10.37
N LYS A 310 16.22 11.46 -10.71
CA LYS A 310 16.56 12.85 -11.04
C LYS A 310 15.62 13.46 -12.09
N ALA A 311 15.32 12.70 -13.14
CA ALA A 311 14.42 13.13 -14.21
C ALA A 311 12.98 13.46 -13.69
N ILE A 312 12.50 12.71 -12.71
CA ILE A 312 11.19 12.94 -12.06
C ILE A 312 11.31 14.13 -11.09
N ALA A 313 12.37 14.18 -10.30
CA ALA A 313 12.62 15.26 -9.36
C ALA A 313 12.70 16.63 -10.05
N ASP A 314 13.43 16.73 -11.16
CA ASP A 314 13.56 17.95 -11.96
C ASP A 314 12.20 18.41 -12.51
N LYS A 315 11.36 17.50 -13.02
CA LYS A 315 9.99 17.81 -13.46
C LYS A 315 9.10 18.29 -12.31
N ILE A 316 9.23 17.71 -11.13
CA ILE A 316 8.48 18.12 -9.94
C ILE A 316 8.87 19.54 -9.52
N LEU A 317 10.18 19.83 -9.47
CA LEU A 317 10.71 21.13 -9.02
C LEU A 317 10.49 22.26 -10.03
N SER A 318 10.50 21.96 -11.33
CA SER A 318 10.22 22.94 -12.38
C SER A 318 8.75 23.35 -12.47
N GLY A 319 7.86 22.69 -11.77
CA GLY A 319 6.42 22.98 -11.81
C GLY A 319 5.76 22.65 -13.15
N GLN A 320 6.42 21.89 -14.02
CA GLN A 320 5.83 21.46 -15.28
C GLN A 320 4.56 20.64 -15.02
N LYS A 321 3.44 21.14 -15.55
CA LYS A 321 2.21 20.35 -15.70
C LYS A 321 2.49 19.28 -16.75
N LEU A 322 2.25 18.04 -16.42
CA LEU A 322 2.06 16.97 -17.39
C LEU A 322 0.67 17.08 -17.97
#